data_4c52d97f0faa057446ca1a37cca395a7
#
_entry.id   4c52d97f0faa057446ca1a37cca395a7
#
_cell.length_a   1.000
_cell.length_b   1.000
_cell.length_c   1.000
_cell.angle_alpha   90.00
_cell.angle_beta   90.00
_cell.angle_gamma   90.00
#
_symmetry.space_group_name_H-M   'P 1'
#
loop_
_entity.id
_entity.type
_entity.pdbx_description
1 polymer ?
#
loop_
_entity_poly.entity_id
_entity_poly.type
_entity_poly.pdbx_seq_one_letter_code
_entity_poly.pdbx_strand_id
1 'polypeptide(L)'
;MKKWTGFFVFLVALILVAFYAIGFTIKSTLNKNINSIPKTSAFNVRLHKYHCGWFSSQAVISVKMHIPSQTITDKNNVTKTEPPVDLDIDIPILIKHGPFIVTNDGIRFGMGLITTQPETHYEAFINYLNRTIFRYRLPSLAIEGKIGQNEGDFQLAWQGLTSLLSVSSNLDHIDGNFQLLGLNGAASNPANAGSNLSFKIGEIAYDFKLKRYQDWLWLGQSRFDIPTIAINLAGNQVFELTGFNFLASSDVHNEILD
;
A
#
# COMPACT_ATOMS: atom_id res chain seq x y z
N MET A 1 -10.74 -3.33 -52.98
CA MET A 1 -10.86 -4.13 -51.74
C MET A 1 -9.48 -4.66 -51.26
N LYS A 2 -8.63 -5.28 -52.11
CA LYS A 2 -7.32 -5.85 -51.67
C LYS A 2 -6.36 -4.89 -50.95
N LYS A 3 -6.35 -3.58 -51.27
CA LYS A 3 -5.46 -2.59 -50.62
C LYS A 3 -5.85 -2.30 -49.16
N TRP A 4 -7.14 -2.31 -48.84
CA TRP A 4 -7.63 -2.10 -47.48
C TRP A 4 -7.36 -3.30 -46.55
N THR A 5 -7.43 -4.53 -47.10
CA THR A 5 -7.11 -5.73 -46.38
C THR A 5 -5.64 -5.75 -45.90
N GLY A 6 -4.70 -5.35 -46.80
CA GLY A 6 -3.29 -5.23 -46.44
C GLY A 6 -3.02 -4.17 -45.33
N PHE A 7 -3.73 -3.03 -45.42
CA PHE A 7 -3.66 -2.00 -44.37
C PHE A 7 -4.16 -2.50 -43.03
N PHE A 8 -5.28 -3.22 -42.97
CA PHE A 8 -5.82 -3.78 -41.74
C PHE A 8 -4.89 -4.83 -41.13
N VAL A 9 -4.32 -5.72 -41.94
CA VAL A 9 -3.36 -6.73 -41.48
C VAL A 9 -2.10 -6.05 -40.89
N PHE A 10 -1.59 -5.01 -41.56
CA PHE A 10 -0.45 -4.23 -41.07
C PHE A 10 -0.78 -3.54 -39.73
N LEU A 11 -1.95 -2.93 -39.60
CA LEU A 11 -2.38 -2.28 -38.35
C LEU A 11 -2.50 -3.26 -37.19
N VAL A 12 -3.09 -4.44 -37.44
CA VAL A 12 -3.16 -5.51 -36.42
C VAL A 12 -1.78 -5.98 -36.02
N ALA A 13 -0.88 -6.21 -36.97
CA ALA A 13 0.49 -6.61 -36.68
C ALA A 13 1.22 -5.55 -35.83
N LEU A 14 1.05 -4.26 -36.16
CA LEU A 14 1.64 -3.15 -35.42
C LEU A 14 1.12 -3.11 -33.95
N ILE A 15 -0.18 -3.30 -33.76
CA ILE A 15 -0.78 -3.38 -32.42
C ILE A 15 -0.19 -4.55 -31.64
N LEU A 16 -0.08 -5.74 -32.23
CA LEU A 16 0.50 -6.91 -31.56
C LEU A 16 1.95 -6.67 -31.16
N VAL A 17 2.75 -6.08 -32.05
CA VAL A 17 4.16 -5.72 -31.74
C VAL A 17 4.20 -4.71 -30.58
N ALA A 18 3.27 -3.74 -30.54
CA ALA A 18 3.19 -2.77 -29.46
C ALA A 18 2.91 -3.46 -28.10
N PHE A 19 1.99 -4.43 -28.06
CA PHE A 19 1.72 -5.20 -26.85
C PHE A 19 3.00 -5.89 -26.33
N TYR A 20 3.72 -6.56 -27.21
CA TYR A 20 4.92 -7.29 -26.83
C TYR A 20 6.04 -6.34 -26.36
N ALA A 21 6.26 -5.23 -27.08
CA ALA A 21 7.27 -4.22 -26.76
C ALA A 21 6.99 -3.57 -25.38
N ILE A 22 5.72 -3.30 -25.07
CA ILE A 22 5.33 -2.74 -23.77
C ILE A 22 5.67 -3.71 -22.64
N GLY A 23 5.53 -5.01 -22.82
CA GLY A 23 5.92 -6.02 -21.82
C GLY A 23 7.42 -5.92 -21.43
N PHE A 24 8.31 -5.67 -22.39
CA PHE A 24 9.72 -5.42 -22.12
C PHE A 24 9.96 -4.08 -21.41
N THR A 25 9.25 -3.05 -21.80
CA THR A 25 9.33 -1.74 -21.15
C THR A 25 8.95 -1.84 -19.69
N ILE A 26 7.90 -2.58 -19.36
CA ILE A 26 7.47 -2.81 -17.98
C ILE A 26 8.54 -3.57 -17.19
N LYS A 27 9.13 -4.62 -17.76
CA LYS A 27 10.24 -5.34 -17.13
C LYS A 27 11.39 -4.38 -16.76
N SER A 28 11.77 -3.52 -17.71
CA SER A 28 12.81 -2.52 -17.49
C SER A 28 12.42 -1.53 -16.38
N THR A 29 11.19 -1.03 -16.41
CA THR A 29 10.66 -0.11 -15.40
C THR A 29 10.63 -0.74 -14.01
N LEU A 30 10.13 -1.97 -13.89
CA LEU A 30 10.09 -2.70 -12.61
C LEU A 30 11.50 -2.94 -12.07
N ASN A 31 12.42 -3.40 -12.91
CA ASN A 31 13.81 -3.59 -12.50
C ASN A 31 14.45 -2.28 -12.05
N LYS A 32 14.20 -1.17 -12.76
CA LYS A 32 14.73 0.14 -12.40
C LYS A 32 14.17 0.60 -11.06
N ASN A 33 12.87 0.52 -10.86
CA ASN A 33 12.22 0.93 -9.63
C ASN A 33 12.66 0.07 -8.43
N ILE A 34 12.74 -1.26 -8.60
CA ILE A 34 13.21 -2.17 -7.54
C ILE A 34 14.69 -1.94 -7.22
N ASN A 35 15.51 -1.67 -8.23
CA ASN A 35 16.93 -1.38 -8.01
C ASN A 35 17.18 0.01 -7.42
N SER A 36 16.22 0.94 -7.55
CA SER A 36 16.25 2.25 -6.89
C SER A 36 15.89 2.18 -5.40
N ILE A 37 15.30 1.05 -4.95
CA ILE A 37 15.08 0.80 -3.53
C ILE A 37 16.42 0.52 -2.88
N PRO A 38 16.83 1.27 -1.88
CA PRO A 38 18.10 1.05 -1.21
C PRO A 38 18.13 -0.31 -0.53
N LYS A 39 19.17 -1.05 -0.83
CA LYS A 39 19.38 -2.39 -0.28
C LYS A 39 20.24 -2.28 0.97
N THR A 40 19.75 -2.83 2.06
CA THR A 40 20.48 -2.92 3.32
C THR A 40 20.68 -4.39 3.69
N SER A 41 21.50 -4.67 4.68
CA SER A 41 21.60 -6.01 5.27
C SER A 41 20.25 -6.49 5.85
N ALA A 42 19.42 -5.53 6.31
CA ALA A 42 18.12 -5.81 6.90
C ALA A 42 16.98 -5.94 5.86
N PHE A 43 17.13 -5.38 4.66
CA PHE A 43 16.04 -5.36 3.68
C PHE A 43 16.57 -5.45 2.25
N ASN A 44 16.04 -6.40 1.49
CA ASN A 44 16.41 -6.62 0.09
C ASN A 44 15.18 -7.03 -0.73
N VAL A 45 14.97 -6.35 -1.86
CA VAL A 45 13.90 -6.67 -2.81
C VAL A 45 14.50 -7.01 -4.16
N ARG A 46 14.01 -8.06 -4.79
CA ARG A 46 14.46 -8.50 -6.12
C ARG A 46 13.28 -8.95 -6.97
N LEU A 47 13.33 -8.60 -8.26
CA LEU A 47 12.45 -9.17 -9.27
C LEU A 47 13.15 -10.37 -9.90
N HIS A 48 12.52 -11.53 -9.87
CA HIS A 48 13.04 -12.72 -10.56
C HIS A 48 11.93 -13.51 -11.27
N LYS A 49 12.34 -14.51 -12.07
CA LYS A 49 11.41 -15.36 -12.83
C LYS A 49 10.45 -14.58 -13.74
N TYR A 50 10.91 -13.46 -14.32
CA TYR A 50 10.09 -12.69 -15.25
C TYR A 50 9.92 -13.44 -16.57
N HIS A 51 8.69 -13.84 -16.87
CA HIS A 51 8.28 -14.45 -18.12
C HIS A 51 7.39 -13.49 -18.92
N CYS A 52 7.87 -13.03 -20.07
CA CYS A 52 7.17 -12.11 -20.93
C CYS A 52 6.28 -12.87 -21.93
N GLY A 53 4.96 -12.69 -21.86
CA GLY A 53 4.01 -13.15 -22.88
C GLY A 53 3.58 -12.01 -23.79
N TRP A 54 2.63 -12.26 -24.68
CA TRP A 54 2.14 -11.27 -25.65
C TRP A 54 1.27 -10.17 -24.99
N PHE A 55 0.32 -10.56 -24.16
CA PHE A 55 -0.66 -9.65 -23.52
C PHE A 55 -0.48 -9.58 -21.99
N SER A 56 0.25 -10.52 -21.45
CA SER A 56 0.52 -10.58 -20.03
C SER A 56 1.88 -11.18 -19.76
N SER A 57 2.48 -10.79 -18.65
CA SER A 57 3.73 -11.32 -18.12
C SER A 57 3.50 -11.82 -16.71
N GLN A 58 4.34 -12.75 -16.29
CA GLN A 58 4.36 -13.24 -14.91
C GLN A 58 5.74 -13.00 -14.31
N ALA A 59 5.77 -12.67 -13.04
CA ALA A 59 7.03 -12.50 -12.33
C ALA A 59 6.85 -12.81 -10.85
N VAL A 60 7.97 -12.90 -10.13
CA VAL A 60 7.98 -13.05 -8.67
C VAL A 60 8.82 -11.93 -8.09
N ILE A 61 8.27 -11.21 -7.13
CA ILE A 61 9.00 -10.25 -6.31
C ILE A 61 9.39 -10.97 -5.02
N SER A 62 10.69 -11.13 -4.79
CA SER A 62 11.20 -11.67 -3.52
C SER A 62 11.59 -10.53 -2.60
N VAL A 63 11.05 -10.58 -1.39
CA VAL A 63 11.35 -9.64 -0.30
C VAL A 63 12.05 -10.42 0.80
N LYS A 64 13.29 -10.03 1.10
CA LYS A 64 14.06 -10.56 2.23
C LYS A 64 14.17 -9.50 3.30
N MET A 65 13.82 -9.86 4.52
CA MET A 65 13.89 -8.98 5.67
C MET A 65 14.61 -9.72 6.82
N HIS A 66 15.62 -9.08 7.36
CA HIS A 66 16.34 -9.55 8.53
C HIS A 66 16.03 -8.64 9.72
N ILE A 67 15.37 -9.19 10.72
CA ILE A 67 15.10 -8.52 12.00
C ILE A 67 16.18 -8.97 12.96
N PRO A 68 17.08 -8.07 13.40
CA PRO A 68 18.15 -8.45 14.32
C PRO A 68 17.59 -8.88 15.69
N SER A 69 18.39 -9.64 16.43
CA SER A 69 18.07 -10.02 17.81
C SER A 69 17.75 -8.78 18.66
N GLN A 70 16.67 -8.85 19.42
CA GLN A 70 16.27 -7.78 20.32
C GLN A 70 16.39 -8.25 21.77
N THR A 71 16.95 -7.39 22.60
CA THR A 71 17.03 -7.64 24.05
C THR A 71 15.95 -6.80 24.73
N ILE A 72 14.96 -7.47 25.29
CA ILE A 72 13.85 -6.84 26.01
C ILE A 72 14.07 -7.05 27.49
N THR A 73 14.15 -5.97 28.26
CA THR A 73 14.22 -6.01 29.72
C THR A 73 12.81 -5.71 30.26
N ASP A 74 12.24 -6.67 30.98
CA ASP A 74 10.93 -6.52 31.62
C ASP A 74 11.03 -5.62 32.88
N LYS A 75 9.88 -5.16 33.36
CA LYS A 75 9.73 -4.33 34.56
C LYS A 75 10.37 -4.96 35.81
N ASN A 76 10.61 -6.25 35.80
CA ASN A 76 11.27 -7.03 36.85
C ASN A 76 12.78 -7.17 36.65
N ASN A 77 13.40 -6.39 35.75
CA ASN A 77 14.81 -6.50 35.36
C ASN A 77 15.23 -7.87 34.79
N VAL A 78 14.25 -8.66 34.30
CA VAL A 78 14.56 -9.91 33.61
C VAL A 78 14.82 -9.58 32.13
N THR A 79 16.06 -9.83 31.71
CA THR A 79 16.49 -9.62 30.33
C THR A 79 16.26 -10.87 29.51
N LYS A 80 15.43 -10.77 28.49
CA LYS A 80 15.16 -11.82 27.49
C LYS A 80 15.70 -11.39 26.13
N THR A 81 16.57 -12.19 25.54
CA THR A 81 17.05 -11.96 24.16
C THR A 81 16.20 -12.78 23.21
N GLU A 82 15.51 -12.10 22.29
CA GLU A 82 14.79 -12.76 21.19
C GLU A 82 15.76 -13.02 20.04
N PRO A 83 15.73 -14.22 19.46
CA PRO A 83 16.61 -14.56 18.33
C PRO A 83 16.29 -13.68 17.11
N PRO A 84 17.26 -13.51 16.19
CA PRO A 84 17.01 -12.83 14.92
C PRO A 84 15.96 -13.60 14.10
N VAL A 85 15.15 -12.88 13.33
CA VAL A 85 14.13 -13.46 12.46
C VAL A 85 14.42 -13.10 11.01
N ASP A 86 14.59 -14.11 10.16
CA ASP A 86 14.73 -13.97 8.72
C ASP A 86 13.39 -14.26 8.06
N LEU A 87 12.86 -13.29 7.32
CA LEU A 87 11.66 -13.43 6.50
C LEU A 87 12.06 -13.45 5.03
N ASP A 88 11.66 -14.48 4.31
CA ASP A 88 11.83 -14.60 2.85
C ASP A 88 10.45 -14.83 2.23
N ILE A 89 9.92 -13.81 1.55
CA ILE A 89 8.56 -13.80 1.02
C ILE A 89 8.63 -13.67 -0.50
N ASP A 90 8.10 -14.66 -1.21
CA ASP A 90 7.92 -14.64 -2.65
C ASP A 90 6.49 -14.22 -3.00
N ILE A 91 6.35 -13.11 -3.70
CA ILE A 91 5.07 -12.55 -4.12
C ILE A 91 4.92 -12.78 -5.63
N PRO A 92 4.11 -13.75 -6.06
CA PRO A 92 3.81 -13.93 -7.47
C PRO A 92 2.91 -12.79 -7.97
N ILE A 93 3.29 -12.21 -9.11
CA ILE A 93 2.55 -11.13 -9.75
C ILE A 93 2.16 -11.48 -11.18
N LEU A 94 0.97 -11.05 -11.57
CA LEU A 94 0.50 -11.07 -12.94
C LEU A 94 0.48 -9.62 -13.47
N ILE A 95 1.03 -9.44 -14.67
CA ILE A 95 1.14 -8.14 -15.31
C ILE A 95 0.38 -8.21 -16.62
N LYS A 96 -0.78 -7.56 -16.70
CA LYS A 96 -1.47 -7.32 -17.97
C LYS A 96 -0.85 -6.09 -18.61
N HIS A 97 -0.45 -6.16 -19.88
CA HIS A 97 0.22 -5.05 -20.55
C HIS A 97 -0.26 -4.85 -21.98
N GLY A 98 -0.04 -3.65 -22.48
CA GLY A 98 -0.44 -3.26 -23.83
C GLY A 98 -0.85 -1.78 -23.88
N PRO A 99 -1.13 -1.24 -25.08
CA PRO A 99 -1.60 0.14 -25.23
C PRO A 99 -2.99 0.37 -24.62
N PHE A 100 -3.72 -0.69 -24.35
CA PHE A 100 -4.97 -0.68 -23.57
C PHE A 100 -5.09 -1.99 -22.80
N ILE A 101 -5.67 -1.92 -21.61
CA ILE A 101 -5.78 -3.04 -20.66
C ILE A 101 -7.27 -3.21 -20.34
N VAL A 102 -7.80 -4.40 -20.61
CA VAL A 102 -9.17 -4.75 -20.24
C VAL A 102 -9.20 -5.18 -18.79
N THR A 103 -10.00 -4.50 -17.98
CA THR A 103 -10.24 -4.77 -16.57
C THR A 103 -11.72 -4.99 -16.30
N ASN A 104 -12.06 -5.46 -15.12
CA ASN A 104 -13.47 -5.60 -14.70
C ASN A 104 -14.21 -4.25 -14.66
N ASP A 105 -13.47 -3.15 -14.45
CA ASP A 105 -14.00 -1.78 -14.39
C ASP A 105 -14.00 -1.08 -15.77
N GLY A 106 -13.65 -1.79 -16.86
CA GLY A 106 -13.59 -1.26 -18.22
C GLY A 106 -12.18 -1.23 -18.82
N ILE A 107 -12.01 -0.45 -19.88
CA ILE A 107 -10.74 -0.32 -20.59
C ILE A 107 -9.93 0.82 -19.98
N ARG A 108 -8.67 0.53 -19.62
CA ARG A 108 -7.69 1.51 -19.15
C ARG A 108 -6.59 1.70 -20.19
N PHE A 109 -6.22 2.94 -20.45
CA PHE A 109 -5.13 3.28 -21.35
C PHE A 109 -3.85 3.50 -20.55
N GLY A 110 -2.84 2.65 -20.78
CA GLY A 110 -1.57 2.69 -20.05
C GLY A 110 -0.67 1.53 -20.44
N MET A 111 0.54 1.45 -19.86
CA MET A 111 1.51 0.42 -20.21
C MET A 111 1.20 -0.92 -19.52
N GLY A 112 0.79 -0.91 -18.26
CA GLY A 112 0.60 -2.14 -17.52
C GLY A 112 -0.27 -2.03 -16.28
N LEU A 113 -0.90 -3.14 -15.93
CA LEU A 113 -1.62 -3.38 -14.68
C LEU A 113 -1.02 -4.60 -14.01
N ILE A 114 -0.50 -4.42 -12.80
CA ILE A 114 0.12 -5.45 -11.98
C ILE A 114 -0.86 -5.82 -10.88
N THR A 115 -1.13 -7.10 -10.76
CA THR A 115 -1.93 -7.68 -9.68
C THR A 115 -1.16 -8.82 -9.02
N THR A 116 -1.44 -9.11 -7.76
CA THR A 116 -0.91 -10.30 -7.08
C THR A 116 -1.72 -11.54 -7.46
N GLN A 117 -1.14 -12.73 -7.27
CA GLN A 117 -1.85 -14.00 -7.41
C GLN A 117 -1.92 -14.71 -6.05
N PRO A 118 -3.11 -15.06 -5.54
CA PRO A 118 -4.45 -14.76 -6.08
C PRO A 118 -4.73 -13.25 -6.15
N GLU A 119 -5.68 -12.84 -6.97
CA GLU A 119 -6.08 -11.43 -7.06
C GLU A 119 -6.52 -10.95 -5.69
N THR A 120 -5.84 -9.93 -5.19
CA THR A 120 -6.12 -9.27 -3.92
C THR A 120 -6.66 -7.86 -4.18
N HIS A 121 -6.94 -7.14 -3.11
CA HIS A 121 -7.37 -5.74 -3.19
C HIS A 121 -6.24 -4.76 -3.57
N TYR A 122 -5.13 -5.29 -4.09
CA TYR A 122 -3.97 -4.52 -4.56
C TYR A 122 -3.91 -4.48 -6.07
N GLU A 123 -3.72 -3.30 -6.61
CA GLU A 123 -3.33 -3.13 -8.00
C GLU A 123 -2.23 -2.08 -8.14
N ALA A 124 -1.33 -2.27 -9.08
CA ALA A 124 -0.37 -1.26 -9.49
C ALA A 124 -0.53 -1.02 -10.99
N PHE A 125 -0.85 0.22 -11.34
CA PHE A 125 -1.06 0.64 -12.72
C PHE A 125 0.09 1.51 -13.20
N ILE A 126 0.73 1.14 -14.31
CA ILE A 126 1.81 1.90 -14.93
C ILE A 126 1.23 2.68 -16.11
N ASN A 127 1.20 4.00 -16.01
CA ASN A 127 0.72 4.88 -17.08
C ASN A 127 1.80 5.15 -18.14
N TYR A 128 1.43 5.83 -19.23
CA TYR A 128 2.36 6.18 -20.32
C TYR A 128 3.48 7.18 -19.93
N LEU A 129 3.31 7.90 -18.84
CA LEU A 129 4.35 8.77 -18.27
C LEU A 129 5.33 8.01 -17.39
N ASN A 130 5.28 6.67 -17.41
CA ASN A 130 6.09 5.77 -16.60
C ASN A 130 5.94 6.00 -15.09
N ARG A 131 4.77 6.45 -14.69
CA ARG A 131 4.36 6.64 -13.30
C ARG A 131 3.60 5.41 -12.84
N THR A 132 3.98 4.85 -11.70
CA THR A 132 3.31 3.70 -11.11
C THR A 132 2.31 4.18 -10.06
N ILE A 133 1.06 3.82 -10.23
CA ILE A 133 -0.05 4.17 -9.34
C ILE A 133 -0.47 2.89 -8.62
N PHE A 134 -0.16 2.82 -7.32
CA PHE A 134 -0.61 1.74 -6.44
C PHE A 134 -1.97 2.12 -5.88
N ARG A 135 -2.92 1.21 -5.97
CA ARG A 135 -4.22 1.33 -5.34
C ARG A 135 -4.42 0.16 -4.40
N TYR A 136 -4.82 0.48 -3.20
CA TYR A 136 -5.14 -0.49 -2.18
C TYR A 136 -6.51 -0.19 -1.59
N ARG A 137 -7.33 -1.22 -1.44
CA ARG A 137 -8.64 -1.13 -0.81
C ARG A 137 -8.87 -2.33 0.08
N LEU A 138 -9.01 -2.11 1.37
CA LEU A 138 -9.53 -3.09 2.30
C LEU A 138 -11.03 -2.85 2.50
N PRO A 139 -11.87 -3.88 2.32
CA PRO A 139 -13.29 -3.77 2.61
C PRO A 139 -13.53 -3.60 4.12
N SER A 140 -14.76 -3.23 4.47
CA SER A 140 -15.21 -3.26 5.86
C SER A 140 -15.19 -4.68 6.42
N LEU A 141 -14.88 -4.79 7.70
CA LEU A 141 -14.85 -6.05 8.43
C LEU A 141 -15.44 -5.83 9.82
N ALA A 142 -16.30 -6.73 10.25
CA ALA A 142 -16.76 -6.78 11.64
C ALA A 142 -16.25 -8.08 12.27
N ILE A 143 -15.70 -7.98 13.45
CA ILE A 143 -15.21 -9.09 14.26
C ILE A 143 -15.95 -9.04 15.58
N GLU A 144 -16.54 -10.15 15.96
CA GLU A 144 -17.21 -10.35 17.23
C GLU A 144 -16.58 -11.53 17.95
N GLY A 145 -16.46 -11.45 19.25
CA GLY A 145 -15.87 -12.53 20.03
C GLY A 145 -16.17 -12.40 21.51
N LYS A 146 -15.70 -13.38 22.26
CA LYS A 146 -15.83 -13.42 23.72
C LYS A 146 -14.47 -13.20 24.37
N ILE A 147 -14.47 -12.43 25.45
CA ILE A 147 -13.30 -12.21 26.30
C ILE A 147 -13.43 -13.18 27.48
N GLY A 148 -12.50 -14.18 27.55
CA GLY A 148 -12.53 -15.20 28.61
C GLY A 148 -13.68 -16.21 28.54
N GLN A 149 -13.73 -17.11 29.51
CA GLN A 149 -14.82 -18.09 29.63
C GLN A 149 -15.97 -17.51 30.47
N ASN A 150 -16.77 -16.60 29.99
CA ASN A 150 -17.92 -15.90 30.60
C ASN A 150 -17.66 -14.45 31.01
N GLU A 151 -16.59 -13.80 30.57
CA GLU A 151 -16.20 -12.47 31.07
C GLU A 151 -16.71 -11.30 30.25
N GLY A 152 -17.18 -11.53 29.04
CA GLY A 152 -17.72 -10.43 28.21
C GLY A 152 -17.69 -10.69 26.73
N ASP A 153 -18.32 -9.79 26.01
CA ASP A 153 -18.36 -9.79 24.56
C ASP A 153 -17.54 -8.59 24.04
N PHE A 154 -16.85 -8.78 22.93
CA PHE A 154 -16.25 -7.68 22.21
C PHE A 154 -16.73 -7.62 20.77
N GLN A 155 -16.81 -6.42 20.26
CA GLN A 155 -17.11 -6.14 18.87
C GLN A 155 -16.09 -5.14 18.34
N LEU A 156 -15.55 -5.39 17.16
CA LEU A 156 -14.67 -4.48 16.43
C LEU A 156 -15.19 -4.35 15.02
N ALA A 157 -15.57 -3.15 14.63
CA ALA A 157 -16.05 -2.84 13.29
C ALA A 157 -15.06 -1.90 12.57
N TRP A 158 -14.39 -2.44 11.60
CA TRP A 158 -13.53 -1.73 10.67
C TRP A 158 -14.37 -1.30 9.46
N GLN A 159 -14.41 -0.01 9.13
CA GLN A 159 -15.26 0.50 8.05
C GLN A 159 -14.59 0.48 6.67
N GLY A 160 -13.34 0.11 6.61
CA GLY A 160 -12.56 0.02 5.38
C GLY A 160 -11.37 0.96 5.37
N LEU A 161 -10.47 0.68 4.42
CA LEU A 161 -9.29 1.48 4.16
C LEU A 161 -9.09 1.62 2.66
N THR A 162 -8.81 2.83 2.22
CA THR A 162 -8.39 3.09 0.86
C THR A 162 -7.05 3.81 0.84
N SER A 163 -6.22 3.49 -0.12
CA SER A 163 -4.96 4.19 -0.33
C SER A 163 -4.66 4.27 -1.81
N LEU A 164 -4.13 5.40 -2.22
CA LEU A 164 -3.60 5.62 -3.55
C LEU A 164 -2.22 6.24 -3.40
N LEU A 165 -1.22 5.55 -3.94
CA LEU A 165 0.17 6.00 -3.94
C LEU A 165 0.64 6.12 -5.38
N SER A 166 1.14 7.27 -5.78
CA SER A 166 1.67 7.53 -7.10
C SER A 166 3.16 7.80 -7.02
N VAL A 167 3.93 7.01 -7.75
CA VAL A 167 5.38 7.02 -7.71
C VAL A 167 5.92 7.25 -9.11
N SER A 168 6.77 8.26 -9.28
CA SER A 168 7.48 8.50 -10.54
C SER A 168 8.56 7.44 -10.79
N SER A 169 8.97 7.28 -12.05
CA SER A 169 10.17 6.51 -12.36
C SER A 169 11.37 7.12 -11.63
N ASN A 170 12.24 6.32 -11.07
CA ASN A 170 13.39 6.71 -10.24
C ASN A 170 13.05 7.24 -8.84
N LEU A 171 11.79 7.17 -8.40
CA LEU A 171 11.38 7.63 -7.08
C LEU A 171 11.61 9.14 -6.82
N ASP A 172 11.61 9.98 -7.87
CA ASP A 172 11.87 11.42 -7.70
C ASP A 172 10.68 12.16 -7.10
N HIS A 173 9.48 11.66 -7.34
CA HIS A 173 8.23 12.21 -6.79
C HIS A 173 7.37 11.07 -6.27
N ILE A 174 6.89 11.25 -5.06
CA ILE A 174 5.95 10.34 -4.40
C ILE A 174 4.80 11.19 -3.88
N ASP A 175 3.60 10.93 -4.34
CA ASP A 175 2.39 11.54 -3.82
C ASP A 175 1.37 10.46 -3.50
N GLY A 176 0.60 10.67 -2.47
CA GLY A 176 -0.38 9.67 -2.07
C GLY A 176 -1.38 10.18 -1.07
N ASN A 177 -2.42 9.38 -0.94
CA ASN A 177 -3.41 9.52 0.11
C ASN A 177 -3.68 8.17 0.78
N PHE A 178 -4.09 8.25 2.01
CA PHE A 178 -4.48 7.13 2.83
C PHE A 178 -5.72 7.55 3.61
N GLN A 179 -6.79 6.76 3.54
CA GLN A 179 -8.04 7.00 4.24
C GLN A 179 -8.48 5.75 4.97
N LEU A 180 -8.48 5.81 6.30
CA LEU A 180 -9.18 4.88 7.16
C LEU A 180 -10.60 5.39 7.35
N LEU A 181 -11.60 4.70 6.81
CA LEU A 181 -13.00 5.19 6.79
C LEU A 181 -13.66 5.19 8.16
N GLY A 182 -13.07 4.50 9.13
CA GLY A 182 -13.47 4.50 10.52
C GLY A 182 -13.21 3.17 11.22
N LEU A 183 -13.15 3.24 12.55
CA LEU A 183 -12.98 2.09 13.42
C LEU A 183 -13.84 2.28 14.66
N ASN A 184 -14.73 1.32 14.94
CA ASN A 184 -15.55 1.30 16.14
C ASN A 184 -15.25 0.02 16.93
N GLY A 185 -15.19 0.13 18.23
CA GLY A 185 -15.04 -1.03 19.09
C GLY A 185 -15.89 -0.90 20.34
N ALA A 186 -16.35 -2.04 20.81
CA ALA A 186 -17.05 -2.15 22.09
C ALA A 186 -16.62 -3.41 22.81
N ALA A 187 -16.49 -3.32 24.12
CA ALA A 187 -16.30 -4.45 25.01
C ALA A 187 -17.29 -4.32 26.16
N SER A 188 -18.01 -5.38 26.44
CA SER A 188 -19.01 -5.41 27.51
C SER A 188 -18.72 -6.55 28.47
N ASN A 189 -18.90 -6.31 29.75
CA ASN A 189 -18.84 -7.34 30.77
C ASN A 189 -20.25 -7.45 31.44
N PRO A 190 -20.97 -8.54 31.19
CA PRO A 190 -22.32 -8.72 31.76
C PRO A 190 -22.32 -8.79 33.29
N ALA A 191 -21.21 -9.18 33.92
CA ALA A 191 -21.09 -9.22 35.37
C ALA A 191 -20.79 -7.84 35.99
N ASN A 192 -20.30 -6.88 35.19
CA ASN A 192 -19.93 -5.54 35.67
C ASN A 192 -20.18 -4.49 34.59
N ALA A 193 -21.35 -3.91 34.54
CA ALA A 193 -21.69 -2.86 33.58
C ALA A 193 -20.81 -1.60 33.69
N GLY A 194 -20.17 -1.38 34.84
CA GLY A 194 -19.21 -0.29 35.04
C GLY A 194 -17.88 -0.48 34.28
N SER A 195 -17.62 -1.64 33.69
CA SER A 195 -16.44 -1.92 32.86
C SER A 195 -16.72 -1.92 31.34
N ASN A 196 -17.92 -1.56 30.91
CA ASN A 196 -18.25 -1.47 29.49
C ASN A 196 -17.45 -0.35 28.85
N LEU A 197 -16.68 -0.71 27.84
CA LEU A 197 -15.84 0.21 27.06
C LEU A 197 -16.37 0.29 25.63
N SER A 198 -16.47 1.48 25.10
CA SER A 198 -16.63 1.65 23.66
C SER A 198 -15.72 2.77 23.14
N PHE A 199 -15.27 2.63 21.92
CA PHE A 199 -14.52 3.67 21.24
C PHE A 199 -15.01 3.83 19.79
N LYS A 200 -14.89 5.04 19.32
CA LYS A 200 -15.17 5.40 17.93
C LYS A 200 -14.03 6.26 17.42
N ILE A 201 -13.43 5.85 16.31
CA ILE A 201 -12.49 6.64 15.54
C ILE A 201 -13.19 6.95 14.22
N GLY A 202 -13.32 8.23 13.91
CA GLY A 202 -13.86 8.70 12.63
C GLY A 202 -12.92 8.43 11.47
N GLU A 203 -13.19 9.02 10.34
CA GLU A 203 -12.32 8.91 9.18
C GLU A 203 -10.95 9.54 9.49
N ILE A 204 -9.87 8.78 9.30
CA ILE A 204 -8.50 9.31 9.35
C ILE A 204 -8.03 9.50 7.92
N ALA A 205 -7.61 10.71 7.58
CA ALA A 205 -7.04 11.03 6.28
C ALA A 205 -5.57 11.44 6.41
N TYR A 206 -4.73 10.94 5.52
CA TYR A 206 -3.34 11.34 5.38
C TYR A 206 -3.02 11.55 3.92
N ASP A 207 -2.61 12.76 3.57
CA ASP A 207 -2.19 13.16 2.24
C ASP A 207 -0.74 13.62 2.27
N PHE A 208 0.02 13.29 1.23
CA PHE A 208 1.40 13.76 1.13
C PHE A 208 1.83 13.95 -0.33
N LYS A 209 2.75 14.89 -0.53
CA LYS A 209 3.43 15.16 -1.80
C LYS A 209 4.89 15.41 -1.52
N LEU A 210 5.74 14.50 -1.96
CA LEU A 210 7.16 14.49 -1.66
C LEU A 210 7.96 14.50 -2.95
N LYS A 211 9.06 15.23 -2.95
CA LYS A 211 10.08 15.25 -4.00
C LYS A 211 11.41 14.84 -3.41
N ARG A 212 12.14 13.97 -4.09
CA ARG A 212 13.46 13.55 -3.65
C ARG A 212 14.46 14.70 -3.82
N TYR A 213 15.16 15.01 -2.75
CA TYR A 213 16.24 15.99 -2.72
C TYR A 213 17.61 15.30 -2.81
N GLN A 214 17.81 14.26 -2.00
CA GLN A 214 19.00 13.40 -1.99
C GLN A 214 18.56 11.93 -1.87
N ASP A 215 19.50 10.99 -1.90
CA ASP A 215 19.21 9.54 -1.97
C ASP A 215 18.11 9.06 -1.03
N TRP A 216 18.11 9.56 0.21
CA TRP A 216 17.14 9.16 1.25
C TRP A 216 16.29 10.32 1.79
N LEU A 217 16.50 11.52 1.31
CA LEU A 217 15.80 12.70 1.78
C LEU A 217 14.75 13.11 0.76
N TRP A 218 13.50 13.07 1.19
CA TRP A 218 12.36 13.62 0.47
C TRP A 218 11.84 14.84 1.19
N LEU A 219 11.58 15.89 0.45
CA LEU A 219 11.04 17.15 0.91
C LEU A 219 9.65 17.37 0.33
N GLY A 220 8.81 18.09 1.03
CA GLY A 220 7.48 18.39 0.54
C GLY A 220 6.47 18.68 1.64
N GLN A 221 5.25 18.28 1.40
CA GLN A 221 4.13 18.59 2.28
C GLN A 221 3.38 17.33 2.65
N SER A 222 2.92 17.28 3.89
CA SER A 222 1.99 16.25 4.36
C SER A 222 0.91 16.86 5.24
N ARG A 223 -0.27 16.27 5.17
CA ARG A 223 -1.43 16.65 5.97
C ARG A 223 -2.04 15.39 6.58
N PHE A 224 -2.29 15.45 7.86
CA PHE A 224 -2.91 14.40 8.63
C PHE A 224 -4.13 14.95 9.36
N ASP A 225 -5.29 14.35 9.14
CA ASP A 225 -6.57 14.78 9.69
C ASP A 225 -7.22 13.64 10.50
N ILE A 226 -7.63 13.93 11.72
CA ILE A 226 -8.47 13.06 12.54
C ILE A 226 -9.68 13.88 13.01
N PRO A 227 -10.85 13.72 12.40
CA PRO A 227 -12.01 14.54 12.75
C PRO A 227 -12.57 14.20 14.14
N THR A 228 -12.52 12.93 14.55
CA THR A 228 -13.09 12.53 15.83
C THR A 228 -12.46 11.25 16.37
N ILE A 229 -12.10 11.26 17.65
CA ILE A 229 -11.86 10.07 18.47
C ILE A 229 -12.72 10.23 19.72
N ALA A 230 -13.56 9.25 20.03
CA ALA A 230 -14.38 9.22 21.25
C ALA A 230 -14.19 7.90 21.97
N ILE A 231 -14.04 7.95 23.29
CA ILE A 231 -13.96 6.80 24.17
C ILE A 231 -14.99 6.96 25.29
N ASN A 232 -15.81 5.93 25.47
CA ASN A 232 -16.80 5.89 26.53
C ASN A 232 -16.51 4.72 27.47
N LEU A 233 -16.65 4.95 28.77
CA LEU A 233 -16.54 3.96 29.82
C LEU A 233 -17.84 3.99 30.65
N ALA A 234 -18.46 2.84 30.85
CA ALA A 234 -19.71 2.72 31.56
C ALA A 234 -20.84 3.65 31.04
N GLY A 235 -20.87 3.89 29.73
CA GLY A 235 -21.82 4.79 29.08
C GLY A 235 -21.50 6.28 29.19
N ASN A 236 -20.47 6.66 29.94
CA ASN A 236 -19.99 8.04 30.03
C ASN A 236 -18.80 8.29 29.10
N GLN A 237 -18.80 9.42 28.43
CA GLN A 237 -17.68 9.83 27.61
C GLN A 237 -16.50 10.25 28.49
N VAL A 238 -15.38 9.52 28.39
CA VAL A 238 -14.17 9.77 29.19
C VAL A 238 -13.08 10.47 28.39
N PHE A 239 -13.16 10.39 27.07
CA PHE A 239 -12.23 11.08 26.18
C PHE A 239 -12.92 11.45 24.88
N GLU A 240 -12.64 12.66 24.41
CA GLU A 240 -13.01 13.11 23.07
C GLU A 240 -11.90 13.99 22.47
N LEU A 241 -11.56 13.69 21.25
CA LEU A 241 -10.71 14.52 20.40
C LEU A 241 -11.51 14.88 19.15
N THR A 242 -11.63 16.18 18.86
CA THR A 242 -12.33 16.67 17.68
C THR A 242 -11.46 17.59 16.87
N GLY A 243 -11.47 17.43 15.55
CA GLY A 243 -10.84 18.38 14.61
C GLY A 243 -9.31 18.41 14.69
N PHE A 244 -8.64 17.29 15.01
CA PHE A 244 -7.18 17.28 14.95
C PHE A 244 -6.70 17.36 13.52
N ASN A 245 -5.89 18.37 13.22
CA ASN A 245 -5.26 18.58 11.92
C ASN A 245 -3.78 18.89 12.14
N PHE A 246 -2.93 18.15 11.45
CA PHE A 246 -1.48 18.35 11.46
C PHE A 246 -0.98 18.56 10.04
N LEU A 247 -0.28 19.67 9.82
CA LEU A 247 0.36 20.03 8.56
C LEU A 247 1.86 20.05 8.79
N ALA A 248 2.60 19.35 7.94
CA ALA A 248 4.05 19.42 7.90
C ALA A 248 4.50 19.85 6.51
N SER A 249 5.50 20.72 6.47
CA SER A 249 6.14 21.16 5.25
C SER A 249 7.65 21.15 5.45
N SER A 250 8.39 20.68 4.46
CA SER A 250 9.84 20.73 4.47
C SER A 250 10.34 21.26 3.13
N ASP A 251 11.34 22.14 3.18
CA ASP A 251 12.01 22.70 2.02
C ASP A 251 13.49 22.91 2.34
N VAL A 252 14.31 23.23 1.34
CA VAL A 252 15.72 23.57 1.53
C VAL A 252 15.96 24.97 1.00
N HIS A 253 16.39 25.86 1.89
CA HIS A 253 16.84 27.19 1.56
C HIS A 253 18.34 27.33 1.89
N ASN A 254 19.14 27.71 0.89
CA ASN A 254 20.60 27.92 1.08
C ASN A 254 21.32 26.73 1.71
N GLU A 255 21.03 25.50 1.28
CA GLU A 255 21.57 24.24 1.81
C GLU A 255 21.16 23.94 3.28
N ILE A 256 20.25 24.69 3.86
CA ILE A 256 19.68 24.46 5.19
C ILE A 256 18.29 23.83 5.01
N LEU A 257 18.02 22.78 5.78
CA LEU A 257 16.72 22.14 5.84
C LEU A 257 15.82 22.94 6.78
N ASP A 258 14.66 23.38 6.30
CA ASP A 258 13.61 24.07 7.03
C ASP A 258 12.38 23.17 7.23
#